data_61678d4b9886b2bb37ac861f4523751e
#
_entry.id   61678d4b9886b2bb37ac861f4523751e
#
_cell.length_a   1.000
_cell.length_b   1.000
_cell.length_c   1.000
_cell.angle_alpha   90.00
_cell.angle_beta   90.00
_cell.angle_gamma   90.00
#
_symmetry.space_group_name_H-M   'P 1'
#
loop_
_entity.id
_entity.type
_entity.pdbx_description
1 polymer ?
#
loop_
_entity_poly.entity_id
_entity_poly.type
_entity_poly.pdbx_seq_one_letter_code
_entity_poly.pdbx_strand_id
1 'polypeptide(L)'
;MGKPQVVTDQSFEQDVLKSDTPVLVDFWATWCGPCRMVAPVLEDVANEQGDKIRIAKLDVDANPITAGRFGVRAIPTMIVFKNGREADRIVGFHPKPQLMQKLLPHLTMAAPSSAAPSAAAPSAAASQTTPPIGGSPTSSTPNAGVGVTKIH
;
A
#
# COMPACT_ATOMS: atom_id res chain seq x y z
N MET A 1 -25.07 -4.78 -9.01
CA MET A 1 -25.50 -4.38 -8.31
C MET A 1 -24.95 -4.20 -7.15
N GLY A 2 -24.18 -3.64 -6.92
CA GLY A 2 -23.63 -3.51 -5.92
C GLY A 2 -23.78 -2.39 -5.10
N LYS A 3 -24.01 -2.42 -3.90
CA LYS A 3 -23.96 -1.32 -3.03
C LYS A 3 -22.75 -1.45 -2.20
N PRO A 4 -22.22 -0.37 -1.66
CA PRO A 4 -21.11 -0.47 -0.73
C PRO A 4 -21.50 -1.35 0.46
N GLN A 5 -20.63 -2.24 0.83
CA GLN A 5 -20.88 -3.16 1.92
C GLN A 5 -20.34 -2.57 3.21
N VAL A 6 -21.09 -2.67 4.29
CA VAL A 6 -20.61 -2.19 5.59
C VAL A 6 -19.71 -3.23 6.20
N VAL A 7 -18.52 -2.84 6.61
CA VAL A 7 -17.58 -3.74 7.27
C VAL A 7 -17.23 -3.18 8.63
N THR A 8 -16.84 -4.05 9.53
CA THR A 8 -16.55 -3.69 10.92
C THR A 8 -15.19 -4.23 11.31
N ASP A 9 -14.71 -3.82 12.50
CA ASP A 9 -13.47 -4.38 13.03
C ASP A 9 -13.52 -5.89 13.06
N GLN A 10 -14.68 -6.47 13.33
CA GLN A 10 -14.80 -7.91 13.43
C GLN A 10 -14.87 -8.59 12.08
N SER A 11 -15.51 -7.96 11.11
CA SER A 11 -15.67 -8.60 9.81
C SER A 11 -14.56 -8.25 8.82
N PHE A 12 -13.70 -7.30 9.16
CA PHE A 12 -12.74 -6.75 8.22
C PHE A 12 -11.83 -7.84 7.61
N GLU A 13 -11.33 -8.71 8.44
CA GLU A 13 -10.43 -9.72 7.93
C GLU A 13 -11.13 -10.63 6.92
N GLN A 14 -12.32 -11.09 7.26
CA GLN A 14 -13.04 -11.99 6.39
C GLN A 14 -13.55 -11.29 5.13
N ASP A 15 -14.10 -10.10 5.30
CA ASP A 15 -14.76 -9.41 4.18
C ASP A 15 -13.80 -8.67 3.28
N VAL A 16 -12.66 -8.25 3.80
CA VAL A 16 -11.71 -7.44 3.04
C VAL A 16 -10.42 -8.20 2.78
N LEU A 17 -9.75 -8.63 3.83
CA LEU A 17 -8.42 -9.21 3.64
C LEU A 17 -8.44 -10.58 2.98
N LYS A 18 -9.50 -11.33 3.17
CA LYS A 18 -9.62 -12.64 2.55
C LYS A 18 -10.43 -12.61 1.26
N SER A 19 -10.73 -11.46 0.77
CA SER A 19 -11.52 -11.34 -0.45
C SER A 19 -10.69 -11.73 -1.67
N ASP A 20 -11.30 -12.46 -2.60
CA ASP A 20 -10.64 -12.82 -3.83
C ASP A 20 -10.67 -11.67 -4.83
N THR A 21 -11.50 -10.71 -4.60
CA THR A 21 -11.64 -9.54 -5.46
C THR A 21 -11.04 -8.35 -4.74
N PRO A 22 -10.41 -7.42 -5.44
CA PRO A 22 -9.93 -6.21 -4.78
C PRO A 22 -11.08 -5.49 -4.06
N VAL A 23 -10.80 -4.89 -2.93
CA VAL A 23 -11.80 -4.17 -2.14
C VAL A 23 -11.33 -2.76 -1.89
N LEU A 24 -12.17 -1.79 -2.20
CA LEU A 24 -11.91 -0.41 -1.84
C LEU A 24 -12.69 -0.15 -0.55
N VAL A 25 -11.98 0.18 0.50
CA VAL A 25 -12.61 0.46 1.79
C VAL A 25 -12.60 1.97 2.03
N ASP A 26 -13.78 2.53 2.23
CA ASP A 26 -13.93 3.95 2.55
C ASP A 26 -14.02 4.09 4.06
N PHE A 27 -13.04 4.74 4.65
CA PHE A 27 -13.04 5.04 6.08
C PHE A 27 -13.74 6.38 6.26
N TRP A 28 -14.86 6.38 6.95
CA TRP A 28 -15.74 7.54 7.05
C TRP A 28 -16.29 7.72 8.45
N ALA A 29 -16.94 8.84 8.69
CA ALA A 29 -17.65 9.08 9.95
C ALA A 29 -18.90 9.90 9.66
N THR A 30 -19.87 9.81 10.55
CA THR A 30 -21.14 10.50 10.36
C THR A 30 -21.01 12.02 10.38
N TRP A 31 -20.02 12.54 11.11
CA TRP A 31 -19.82 13.97 11.21
C TRP A 31 -18.98 14.57 10.09
N CYS A 32 -18.52 13.75 9.18
CA CYS A 32 -17.58 14.18 8.17
C CYS A 32 -18.29 14.68 6.92
N GLY A 33 -18.19 15.95 6.64
CA GLY A 33 -18.82 16.55 5.45
C GLY A 33 -18.30 15.97 4.14
N PRO A 34 -16.99 15.96 3.90
CA PRO A 34 -16.46 15.41 2.66
C PRO A 34 -16.81 13.93 2.46
N CYS A 35 -16.98 13.18 3.55
CA CYS A 35 -17.38 11.78 3.44
C CYS A 35 -18.76 11.66 2.82
N ARG A 36 -19.63 12.60 3.12
CA ARG A 36 -20.96 12.58 2.51
C ARG A 36 -20.92 12.87 1.02
N MET A 37 -19.93 13.60 0.59
CA MET A 37 -19.80 13.90 -0.82
C MET A 37 -19.24 12.70 -1.59
N VAL A 38 -18.45 11.88 -0.92
CA VAL A 38 -17.87 10.73 -1.57
C VAL A 38 -18.89 9.58 -1.64
N ALA A 39 -19.83 9.54 -0.73
CA ALA A 39 -20.77 8.40 -0.66
C ALA A 39 -21.48 8.12 -1.98
N PRO A 40 -22.10 9.11 -2.65
CA PRO A 40 -22.76 8.80 -3.91
C PRO A 40 -21.77 8.39 -5.01
N VAL A 41 -20.57 8.91 -4.97
CA VAL A 41 -19.55 8.51 -5.93
C VAL A 41 -19.23 7.03 -5.75
N LEU A 42 -19.12 6.59 -4.50
CA LEU A 42 -18.82 5.19 -4.23
C LEU A 42 -19.98 4.28 -4.59
N GLU A 43 -21.21 4.76 -4.45
CA GLU A 43 -22.35 3.97 -4.88
C GLU A 43 -22.34 3.79 -6.39
N ASP A 44 -22.01 4.85 -7.13
CA ASP A 44 -21.92 4.75 -8.57
C ASP A 44 -20.83 3.76 -8.96
N VAL A 45 -19.67 3.84 -8.32
CA VAL A 45 -18.58 2.92 -8.62
C VAL A 45 -18.99 1.49 -8.29
N ALA A 46 -19.67 1.29 -7.17
CA ALA A 46 -20.13 -0.04 -6.79
C ALA A 46 -21.09 -0.60 -7.83
N ASN A 47 -21.97 0.24 -8.37
CA ASN A 47 -22.90 -0.21 -9.38
C ASN A 47 -22.22 -0.52 -10.70
N GLU A 48 -21.23 0.28 -11.06
CA GLU A 48 -20.59 0.09 -12.35
C GLU A 48 -19.48 -0.94 -12.34
N GLN A 49 -18.74 -1.04 -11.26
CA GLN A 49 -17.54 -1.88 -11.20
C GLN A 49 -17.63 -2.99 -10.15
N GLY A 50 -18.82 -3.25 -9.65
CA GLY A 50 -18.97 -4.19 -8.52
C GLY A 50 -18.47 -5.59 -8.77
N ASP A 51 -18.38 -6.00 -10.03
CA ASP A 51 -17.84 -7.30 -10.32
C ASP A 51 -16.32 -7.29 -10.46
N LYS A 52 -15.71 -6.12 -10.50
CA LYS A 52 -14.27 -6.00 -10.64
C LYS A 52 -13.60 -5.52 -9.36
N ILE A 53 -14.31 -4.75 -8.56
CA ILE A 53 -13.81 -4.27 -7.30
C ILE A 53 -14.98 -4.10 -6.36
N ARG A 54 -14.85 -4.60 -5.17
CA ARG A 54 -15.91 -4.46 -4.17
C ARG A 54 -15.72 -3.15 -3.44
N ILE A 55 -16.81 -2.50 -3.11
CA ILE A 55 -16.75 -1.26 -2.35
C ILE A 55 -17.25 -1.54 -0.94
N ALA A 56 -16.49 -1.14 0.04
CA ALA A 56 -16.85 -1.33 1.43
C ALA A 56 -16.74 -0.02 2.18
N LYS A 57 -17.48 0.11 3.27
CA LYS A 57 -17.47 1.31 4.10
C LYS A 57 -17.20 0.90 5.53
N LEU A 58 -16.35 1.63 6.20
CA LEU A 58 -16.04 1.38 7.59
C LEU A 58 -16.14 2.67 8.38
N ASP A 59 -17.03 2.70 9.37
CA ASP A 59 -17.21 3.85 10.23
C ASP A 59 -16.08 3.87 11.25
N VAL A 60 -15.24 4.88 11.22
CA VAL A 60 -14.06 4.90 12.08
C VAL A 60 -14.40 5.11 13.55
N ASP A 61 -15.55 5.71 13.84
CA ASP A 61 -15.93 5.91 15.23
C ASP A 61 -16.39 4.60 15.87
N ALA A 62 -17.09 3.79 15.11
CA ALA A 62 -17.54 2.50 15.60
C ALA A 62 -16.47 1.43 15.49
N ASN A 63 -15.48 1.64 14.63
CA ASN A 63 -14.47 0.63 14.32
C ASN A 63 -13.06 1.21 14.36
N PRO A 64 -12.64 1.67 15.53
CA PRO A 64 -11.35 2.35 15.64
C PRO A 64 -10.15 1.43 15.49
N ILE A 65 -10.33 0.14 15.69
CA ILE A 65 -9.20 -0.78 15.62
C ILE A 65 -8.64 -0.86 14.21
N THR A 66 -9.51 -1.04 13.24
CA THR A 66 -9.07 -1.14 11.85
C THR A 66 -8.50 0.19 11.37
N ALA A 67 -9.17 1.30 11.71
CA ALA A 67 -8.66 2.61 11.33
C ALA A 67 -7.27 2.85 11.91
N GLY A 68 -7.05 2.46 13.15
CA GLY A 68 -5.75 2.59 13.79
C GLY A 68 -4.72 1.67 13.17
N ARG A 69 -5.12 0.45 12.84
CA ARG A 69 -4.22 -0.53 12.26
C ARG A 69 -3.63 -0.02 10.94
N PHE A 70 -4.42 0.63 10.14
CA PHE A 70 -3.95 1.13 8.85
C PHE A 70 -3.55 2.60 8.89
N GLY A 71 -3.47 3.17 10.09
CA GLY A 71 -2.97 4.54 10.24
C GLY A 71 -3.84 5.58 9.56
N VAL A 72 -5.16 5.40 9.58
CA VAL A 72 -6.06 6.36 8.98
C VAL A 72 -6.16 7.57 9.91
N ARG A 73 -5.68 8.71 9.46
CA ARG A 73 -5.70 9.91 10.27
C ARG A 73 -6.61 10.99 9.75
N ALA A 74 -6.95 10.93 8.51
CA ALA A 74 -7.83 11.91 7.91
C ALA A 74 -8.94 11.15 7.21
N ILE A 75 -10.13 11.70 7.18
CA ILE A 75 -11.24 11.05 6.47
C ILE A 75 -11.88 12.06 5.52
N PRO A 76 -12.40 11.59 4.41
CA PRO A 76 -12.40 10.20 4.03
C PRO A 76 -11.03 9.73 3.57
N THR A 77 -10.71 8.50 3.85
CA THR A 77 -9.55 7.84 3.29
C THR A 77 -10.06 6.56 2.67
N MET A 78 -9.70 6.32 1.44
CA MET A 78 -10.10 5.11 0.76
C MET A 78 -8.86 4.29 0.51
N ILE A 79 -8.88 3.03 0.92
CA ILE A 79 -7.73 2.15 0.76
C ILE A 79 -8.14 0.96 -0.10
N VAL A 80 -7.35 0.68 -1.12
CA VAL A 80 -7.57 -0.49 -1.96
C VAL A 80 -6.80 -1.65 -1.36
N PHE A 81 -7.52 -2.74 -1.07
CA PHE A 81 -6.90 -3.96 -0.57
C PHE A 81 -6.92 -5.01 -1.65
N LYS A 82 -5.79 -5.71 -1.81
CA LYS A 82 -5.70 -6.71 -2.81
C LYS A 82 -4.86 -7.82 -2.26
N ASN A 83 -5.33 -9.02 -2.31
CA ASN A 83 -4.61 -10.19 -1.80
C ASN A 83 -4.20 -10.02 -0.34
N GLY A 84 -5.07 -9.42 0.45
CA GLY A 84 -4.84 -9.26 1.89
C GLY A 84 -3.91 -8.11 2.26
N ARG A 85 -3.57 -7.24 1.32
CA ARG A 85 -2.66 -6.15 1.58
C ARG A 85 -3.16 -4.83 1.05
N GLU A 86 -2.71 -3.76 1.64
CA GLU A 86 -3.00 -2.44 1.12
C GLU A 86 -2.23 -2.28 -0.18
N ALA A 87 -2.95 -2.00 -1.25
CA ALA A 87 -2.35 -1.81 -2.57
C ALA A 87 -2.26 -0.33 -2.93
N ASP A 88 -3.17 0.49 -2.45
CA ASP A 88 -3.17 1.91 -2.77
C ASP A 88 -3.99 2.66 -1.75
N ARG A 89 -3.78 3.96 -1.66
CA ARG A 89 -4.46 4.79 -0.67
C ARG A 89 -4.81 6.13 -1.28
N ILE A 90 -6.04 6.54 -1.10
CA ILE A 90 -6.56 7.80 -1.63
C ILE A 90 -7.11 8.58 -0.47
N VAL A 91 -6.55 9.74 -0.20
CA VAL A 91 -6.98 10.55 0.93
C VAL A 91 -7.80 11.71 0.43
N GLY A 92 -8.94 11.93 1.06
CA GLY A 92 -9.80 13.06 0.74
C GLY A 92 -10.81 12.76 -0.34
N PHE A 93 -11.67 13.73 -0.58
CA PHE A 93 -12.68 13.58 -1.59
C PHE A 93 -12.10 13.67 -2.99
N HIS A 94 -12.53 12.81 -3.85
CA HIS A 94 -12.18 12.89 -5.27
C HIS A 94 -13.46 12.68 -6.09
N PRO A 95 -13.68 13.48 -7.10
CA PRO A 95 -14.82 13.26 -7.98
C PRO A 95 -14.63 11.95 -8.74
N LYS A 96 -15.73 11.40 -9.21
CA LYS A 96 -15.74 10.10 -9.83
C LYS A 96 -14.66 9.89 -10.91
N PRO A 97 -14.46 10.81 -11.86
CA PRO A 97 -13.45 10.57 -12.88
C PRO A 97 -12.04 10.39 -12.31
N GLN A 98 -11.70 11.18 -11.30
CA GLN A 98 -10.39 11.07 -10.68
C GLN A 98 -10.27 9.78 -9.88
N LEU A 99 -11.33 9.45 -9.16
CA LEU A 99 -11.33 8.21 -8.39
C LEU A 99 -11.18 7.02 -9.32
N MET A 100 -11.90 7.02 -10.43
CA MET A 100 -11.80 5.92 -11.39
C MET A 100 -10.40 5.79 -11.96
N GLN A 101 -9.74 6.90 -12.23
CA GLN A 101 -8.37 6.82 -12.72
C GLN A 101 -7.46 6.14 -11.73
N LYS A 102 -7.66 6.40 -10.45
CA LYS A 102 -6.85 5.76 -9.43
C LYS A 102 -7.19 4.30 -9.25
N LEU A 103 -8.42 3.93 -9.50
CA LEU A 103 -8.85 2.55 -9.33
C LEU A 103 -8.53 1.65 -10.53
N LEU A 104 -8.38 2.22 -11.71
CA LEU A 104 -8.18 1.42 -12.90
C LEU A 104 -7.09 0.36 -12.78
N PRO A 105 -5.92 0.66 -12.24
CA PRO A 105 -4.88 -0.36 -12.12
C PRO A 105 -5.25 -1.50 -11.18
N HIS A 106 -6.28 -1.29 -10.36
CA HIS A 106 -6.64 -2.27 -9.34
C HIS A 106 -7.89 -3.08 -9.69
N LEU A 107 -8.54 -2.76 -10.81
CA LEU A 107 -9.74 -3.51 -11.17
C LEU A 107 -9.32 -4.90 -11.64
N THR A 108 -10.09 -5.85 -11.20
CA THR A 108 -9.78 -7.20 -11.57
C THR A 108 -10.07 -7.41 -13.01
N MET A 109 -9.11 -7.82 -13.75
CA MET A 109 -9.39 -8.00 -15.04
C MET A 109 -9.31 -9.36 -15.24
N ALA A 110 -9.85 -9.86 -15.91
CA ALA A 110 -9.87 -11.16 -16.05
C ALA A 110 -8.60 -11.64 -16.27
N ALA A 111 -8.01 -11.72 -16.78
CA ALA A 111 -6.86 -12.20 -17.08
C ALA A 111 -5.86 -11.97 -16.37
N PRO A 112 -5.62 -12.11 -15.90
CA PRO A 112 -4.67 -11.81 -15.21
C PRO A 112 -3.49 -12.10 -15.30
N SER A 113 -3.40 -12.20 -15.18
CA SER A 113 -2.46 -12.45 -15.09
C SER A 113 -1.41 -12.40 -15.37
N SER A 114 -1.18 -12.73 -15.33
CA SER A 114 -0.18 -12.77 -15.73
C SER A 114 0.60 -12.08 -15.89
N ALA A 115 0.59 -11.72 -16.05
CA ALA A 115 1.35 -10.98 -16.41
C ALA A 115 2.27 -10.62 -15.90
N ALA A 116 2.43 -10.49 -15.47
CA ALA A 116 3.28 -9.98 -15.12
C ALA A 116 4.31 -9.78 -15.09
N PRO A 117 4.62 -9.81 -15.19
CA PRO A 117 5.64 -9.58 -15.23
C PRO A 117 6.53 -9.22 -15.13
N SER A 118 6.53 -9.01 -15.15
CA SER A 118 7.36 -8.60 -15.12
C SER A 118 8.26 -8.31 -14.92
N ALA A 119 8.31 -8.18 -14.78
CA ALA A 119 9.11 -7.72 -14.65
C ALA A 119 10.07 -7.69 -14.47
N ALA A 120 10.27 -7.79 -14.46
CA ALA A 120 11.18 -7.61 -14.40
C ALA A 120 12.21 -7.53 -14.18
N ALA A 121 12.49 -7.54 -13.88
CA ALA A 121 13.50 -7.42 -13.76
C ALA A 121 14.56 -7.29 -13.89
N PRO A 122 14.97 -7.01 -13.97
CA PRO A 122 16.05 -6.70 -14.27
C PRO A 122 17.02 -7.09 -13.80
N SER A 123 17.20 -7.21 -13.54
CA SER A 123 18.15 -7.46 -13.27
C SER A 123 19.19 -7.29 -13.38
N ALA A 124 19.40 -7.05 -13.52
CA ALA A 124 20.44 -6.81 -13.72
C ALA A 124 21.42 -7.20 -13.38
N ALA A 125 21.57 -7.46 -13.12
CA ALA A 125 22.62 -7.73 -12.96
C ALA A 125 23.62 -7.47 -12.80
N ALA A 126 23.84 -7.13 -12.75
CA ALA A 126 24.88 -6.71 -12.68
C ALA A 126 25.98 -7.25 -12.50
N SER A 127 26.25 -7.85 -12.55
CA SER A 127 27.36 -8.24 -12.63
C SER A 127 28.37 -7.60 -12.32
N GLN A 128 28.65 -7.19 -11.71
CA GLN A 128 29.64 -6.63 -11.45
C GLN A 128 30.74 -7.22 -11.33
N THR A 129 31.32 -7.53 -11.55
CA THR A 129 32.43 -7.82 -11.61
C THR A 129 33.22 -7.10 -10.83
N THR A 130 33.52 -7.27 -9.99
CA THR A 130 34.30 -6.58 -9.27
C THR A 130 35.55 -6.93 -9.49
N PRO A 131 36.22 -6.27 -9.63
CA PRO A 131 37.50 -6.45 -9.90
C PRO A 131 38.23 -6.82 -8.74
N PRO A 132 38.96 -7.35 -8.83
CA PRO A 132 39.70 -7.79 -7.88
C PRO A 132 40.69 -6.96 -7.52
N ILE A 133 40.96 -6.53 -6.93
CA ILE A 133 41.88 -5.82 -6.57
C ILE A 133 42.83 -6.27 -5.99
N GLY A 134 43.43 -6.50 -6.11
CA GLY A 134 44.45 -6.93 -5.72
C GLY A 134 45.16 -6.18 -4.91
N GLY A 135 45.56 -5.86 -4.58
CA GLY A 135 46.23 -4.98 -3.98
C GLY A 135 46.76 -5.24 -2.81
N SER A 136 47.35 -5.53 -2.51
CA SER A 136 47.89 -5.65 -1.45
C SER A 136 48.72 -4.98 -0.87
N PRO A 137 48.79 -4.57 -0.19
CA PRO A 137 49.55 -3.78 0.38
C PRO A 137 50.41 -4.10 1.27
N THR A 138 51.14 -4.21 1.32
CA THR A 138 52.12 -4.36 2.02
C THR A 138 52.40 -3.52 2.95
N SER A 139 52.26 -3.38 3.59
CA SER A 139 52.67 -2.65 4.38
C SER A 139 53.48 -2.55 5.23
N SER A 140 53.71 -2.60 5.76
CA SER A 140 54.60 -2.42 6.45
C SER A 140 54.94 -1.66 7.35
N THR A 141 54.92 -1.41 7.94
CA THR A 141 55.47 -0.71 8.77
C THR A 141 55.79 -0.55 9.80
N PRO A 142 56.14 -0.47 10.33
CA PRO A 142 56.60 -0.30 11.26
C PRO A 142 57.05 0.29 12.17
N ASN A 143 57.14 0.53 12.75
CA ASN A 143 57.67 1.13 13.56
C ASN A 143 57.67 1.55 14.51
N ALA A 144 57.81 1.34 15.14
CA ALA A 144 58.06 1.67 16.07
C ALA A 144 58.45 2.46 16.80
N GLY A 145 58.41 2.83 17.26
CA GLY A 145 58.88 3.76 17.77
C GLY A 145 59.06 3.84 19.07
N VAL A 146 59.04 3.78 19.65
CA VAL A 146 59.33 3.96 20.82
C VAL A 146 59.49 4.89 21.59
N GLY A 147 59.46 5.17 22.10
CA GLY A 147 59.67 6.19 22.71
C GLY A 147 59.59 6.23 24.05
N VAL A 148 59.71 6.20 24.59
CA VAL A 148 59.64 6.34 25.82
C VAL A 148 60.13 7.12 26.63
N THR A 149 60.04 7.58 27.21
CA THR A 149 60.56 8.37 28.00
C THR A 149 60.13 8.58 29.15
N LYS A 150 60.27 8.57 29.88
CA LYS A 150 60.01 8.85 30.98
C LYS A 150 60.51 9.67 31.70
N ILE A 151 60.43 9.95 32.46
CA ILE A 151 60.95 10.82 33.13
C ILE A 151 60.62 11.14 34.25
N HIS A 152 60.65 11.21 35.04
CA HIS A 152 60.54 11.66 36.19
C HIS A 152 59.78 12.41 36.43
#